data_5a240d4ee72070ccb56ba19edd5bcb3a
#
_entry.id   5a240d4ee72070ccb56ba19edd5bcb3a
#
_cell.length_a   1.000
_cell.length_b   1.000
_cell.length_c   1.000
_cell.angle_alpha   90.00
_cell.angle_beta   90.00
_cell.angle_gamma   90.00
#
_symmetry.space_group_name_H-M   'P 1'
#
loop_
_entity.id
_entity.type
_entity.pdbx_description
1 polymer ?
#
loop_
_entity_poly.entity_id
_entity_poly.type
_entity_poly.pdbx_seq_one_letter_code
_entity_poly.pdbx_strand_id
1 'polypeptide(L)'
;RRELRTKPGDLFSKDAIMRSARELASMGHFDPEKVNPDIKPNGEDGTVDINWNLEQKSNDQIEFSLGWGQTGVIGRVGLKLNNFSIRNLFNKNKEHRGIMPIGDGEVLSIGAQTNGTYYQSYNVSYSTNWFGGKRPVQFSVGAYYSKSTDVSSNYYNSAYMNNYMSYMYGYGSSYYNNYENYYDPDKYIQMVGVSLGWGKRLRWPDDYFTLSIQLAYQRYMMKNWSYMLMTNGNANNLNLT
;
A
#
# COMPACT_ATOMS: atom_id res chain seq x y z
N ARG A 1 23.84 -10.02 -1.29
CA ARG A 1 24.52 -10.89 -0.31
C ARG A 1 23.66 -11.21 0.93
N ARG A 2 22.84 -10.28 1.44
CA ARG A 2 22.01 -10.52 2.64
C ARG A 2 20.96 -11.60 2.44
N GLU A 3 20.45 -11.74 1.22
CA GLU A 3 19.38 -12.67 0.86
C GLU A 3 19.87 -14.07 0.45
N LEU A 4 21.19 -14.24 0.30
CA LEU A 4 21.74 -15.52 -0.07
C LEU A 4 21.81 -16.46 1.14
N ARG A 5 21.41 -17.71 0.95
CA ARG A 5 21.51 -18.78 1.94
C ARG A 5 22.92 -19.34 2.05
N THR A 6 23.75 -19.11 1.03
CA THR A 6 25.14 -19.51 0.98
C THR A 6 26.05 -18.33 1.30
N LYS A 7 27.06 -18.56 2.15
CA LYS A 7 28.08 -17.58 2.50
C LYS A 7 29.45 -18.10 2.07
N PRO A 8 30.42 -17.22 1.81
CA PRO A 8 31.79 -17.65 1.60
C PRO A 8 32.29 -18.47 2.79
N GLY A 9 32.84 -19.65 2.52
CA GLY A 9 33.32 -20.60 3.53
C GLY A 9 32.32 -21.67 3.98
N ASP A 10 31.05 -21.59 3.52
CA ASP A 10 30.05 -22.64 3.77
C ASP A 10 30.34 -23.87 2.88
N LEU A 11 29.91 -25.05 3.33
CA LEU A 11 29.92 -26.26 2.51
C LEU A 11 29.00 -26.08 1.29
N PHE A 12 29.44 -26.56 0.13
CA PHE A 12 28.65 -26.54 -1.10
C PHE A 12 27.35 -27.33 -0.93
N SER A 13 26.24 -26.65 -1.18
CA SER A 13 24.90 -27.24 -1.15
C SER A 13 24.07 -26.74 -2.35
N LYS A 14 23.75 -27.67 -3.24
CA LYS A 14 22.90 -27.39 -4.41
C LYS A 14 21.52 -26.88 -3.99
N ASP A 15 20.99 -27.43 -2.89
CA ASP A 15 19.67 -27.04 -2.37
C ASP A 15 19.68 -25.60 -1.85
N ALA A 16 20.72 -25.19 -1.13
CA ALA A 16 20.89 -23.81 -0.65
C ALA A 16 21.04 -22.82 -1.81
N ILE A 17 21.71 -23.19 -2.89
CA ILE A 17 21.84 -22.38 -4.11
C ILE A 17 20.49 -22.21 -4.80
N MET A 18 19.74 -23.31 -4.97
CA MET A 18 18.42 -23.27 -5.59
C MET A 18 17.40 -22.47 -4.76
N ARG A 19 17.49 -22.54 -3.43
CA ARG A 19 16.70 -21.70 -2.53
C ARG A 19 17.06 -20.23 -2.68
N SER A 20 18.37 -19.91 -2.73
CA SER A 20 18.84 -18.54 -2.96
C SER A 20 18.36 -17.98 -4.29
N ALA A 21 18.39 -18.77 -5.37
CA ALA A 21 17.89 -18.38 -6.69
C ALA A 21 16.37 -18.04 -6.65
N ARG A 22 15.57 -18.88 -5.98
CA ARG A 22 14.12 -18.63 -5.82
C ARG A 22 13.85 -17.38 -4.97
N GLU A 23 14.60 -17.20 -3.87
CA GLU A 23 14.46 -16.00 -3.04
C GLU A 23 14.81 -14.73 -3.83
N LEU A 24 15.90 -14.72 -4.61
CA LEU A 24 16.26 -13.59 -5.47
C LEU A 24 15.20 -13.30 -6.55
N ALA A 25 14.67 -14.34 -7.21
CA ALA A 25 13.62 -14.20 -8.21
C ALA A 25 12.30 -13.67 -7.61
N SER A 26 11.96 -14.10 -6.38
CA SER A 26 10.72 -13.67 -5.70
C SER A 26 10.76 -12.24 -5.18
N MET A 27 11.93 -11.63 -5.04
CA MET A 27 12.08 -10.25 -4.57
C MET A 27 11.51 -9.20 -5.55
N GLY A 28 11.36 -9.55 -6.83
CA GLY A 28 10.85 -8.65 -7.85
C GLY A 28 11.81 -7.53 -8.29
N HIS A 29 13.04 -7.50 -7.76
CA HIS A 29 14.07 -6.50 -8.13
C HIS A 29 14.93 -6.94 -9.30
N PHE A 30 14.94 -8.23 -9.59
CA PHE A 30 15.72 -8.86 -10.64
C PHE A 30 14.81 -9.55 -11.64
N ASP A 31 15.28 -9.66 -12.87
CA ASP A 31 14.61 -10.47 -13.88
C ASP A 31 14.71 -11.96 -13.50
N PRO A 32 13.58 -12.63 -13.18
CA PRO A 32 13.59 -14.01 -12.71
C PRO A 32 14.17 -14.99 -13.75
N GLU A 33 14.10 -14.66 -15.05
CA GLU A 33 14.66 -15.50 -16.11
C GLU A 33 16.18 -15.42 -16.19
N LYS A 34 16.77 -14.36 -15.63
CA LYS A 34 18.21 -14.08 -15.65
C LYS A 34 18.90 -14.33 -14.31
N VAL A 35 18.18 -14.85 -13.31
CA VAL A 35 18.75 -15.25 -12.02
C VAL A 35 19.38 -16.64 -12.18
N ASN A 36 20.60 -16.68 -12.73
CA ASN A 36 21.33 -17.94 -12.91
C ASN A 36 22.66 -17.89 -12.15
N PRO A 37 22.92 -18.83 -11.23
CA PRO A 37 24.22 -18.97 -10.61
C PRO A 37 25.20 -19.63 -11.59
N ASP A 38 26.35 -19.00 -11.83
CA ASP A 38 27.47 -19.58 -12.55
C ASP A 38 28.40 -20.26 -11.52
N ILE A 39 28.48 -21.59 -11.60
CA ILE A 39 29.17 -22.43 -10.62
C ILE A 39 30.47 -22.91 -11.25
N LYS A 40 31.61 -22.47 -10.68
CA LYS A 40 32.97 -22.84 -11.15
C LYS A 40 33.69 -23.64 -10.09
N PRO A 41 33.81 -24.95 -10.27
CA PRO A 41 34.61 -25.77 -9.37
C PRO A 41 36.10 -25.48 -9.58
N ASN A 42 36.85 -25.32 -8.48
CA ASN A 42 38.29 -25.24 -8.47
C ASN A 42 38.86 -26.60 -7.94
N GLY A 43 39.40 -27.37 -8.83
CA GLY A 43 39.94 -28.72 -8.49
C GLY A 43 41.24 -28.71 -7.69
N GLU A 44 41.96 -27.59 -7.71
CA GLU A 44 43.26 -27.48 -6.97
C GLU A 44 43.04 -27.28 -5.48
N ASP A 45 42.06 -26.43 -5.12
CA ASP A 45 41.77 -26.05 -3.73
C ASP A 45 40.56 -26.79 -3.15
N GLY A 46 39.88 -27.61 -3.95
CA GLY A 46 38.62 -28.27 -3.55
C GLY A 46 37.48 -27.31 -3.21
N THR A 47 37.54 -26.09 -3.74
CA THR A 47 36.53 -25.04 -3.52
C THR A 47 35.64 -24.85 -4.73
N VAL A 48 34.55 -24.15 -4.53
CA VAL A 48 33.58 -23.82 -5.60
C VAL A 48 33.27 -22.34 -5.56
N ASP A 49 33.53 -21.63 -6.67
CA ASP A 49 33.15 -20.24 -6.85
C ASP A 49 31.75 -20.14 -7.44
N ILE A 50 30.88 -19.34 -6.79
CA ILE A 50 29.52 -19.13 -7.23
C ILE A 50 29.37 -17.66 -7.62
N ASN A 51 29.21 -17.38 -8.92
CA ASN A 51 28.96 -16.05 -9.44
C ASN A 51 27.47 -15.86 -9.73
N TRP A 52 26.87 -14.86 -9.12
CA TRP A 52 25.48 -14.50 -9.36
C TRP A 52 25.40 -13.41 -10.42
N ASN A 53 24.96 -13.75 -11.62
CA ASN A 53 24.67 -12.79 -12.67
C ASN A 53 23.23 -12.32 -12.50
N LEU A 54 23.06 -11.06 -12.11
CA LEU A 54 21.75 -10.49 -11.81
C LEU A 54 21.51 -9.27 -12.70
N GLU A 55 20.40 -9.24 -13.39
CA GLU A 55 19.94 -8.07 -14.13
C GLU A 55 18.82 -7.39 -13.36
N GLN A 56 18.98 -6.09 -13.07
CA GLN A 56 17.98 -5.31 -12.36
C GLN A 56 16.78 -5.03 -13.25
N LYS A 57 15.59 -5.28 -12.72
CA LYS A 57 14.32 -4.91 -13.32
C LYS A 57 13.71 -3.76 -12.54
N SER A 58 13.31 -2.69 -13.25
CA SER A 58 12.51 -1.62 -12.64
C SER A 58 11.13 -2.17 -12.31
N ASN A 59 10.71 -2.03 -11.06
CA ASN A 59 9.42 -2.50 -10.57
C ASN A 59 8.64 -1.37 -9.87
N ASP A 60 9.04 -0.13 -10.12
CA ASP A 60 8.34 1.04 -9.62
C ASP A 60 7.04 1.23 -10.42
N GLN A 61 5.97 1.55 -9.72
CA GLN A 61 4.62 1.64 -10.28
C GLN A 61 4.05 3.01 -10.04
N ILE A 62 3.49 3.59 -11.09
CA ILE A 62 2.65 4.78 -11.02
C ILE A 62 1.26 4.37 -11.46
N GLU A 63 0.28 4.57 -10.58
CA GLU A 63 -1.10 4.24 -10.84
C GLU A 63 -1.92 5.51 -11.04
N PHE A 64 -2.66 5.57 -12.14
CA PHE A 64 -3.69 6.57 -12.37
C PHE A 64 -5.00 5.85 -12.63
N SER A 65 -6.04 6.24 -11.90
CA SER A 65 -7.36 5.72 -12.16
C SER A 65 -8.38 6.85 -12.11
N LEU A 66 -9.27 6.86 -13.09
CA LEU A 66 -10.40 7.77 -13.17
C LEU A 66 -11.66 6.92 -13.26
N GLY A 67 -12.62 7.22 -12.43
CA GLY A 67 -13.92 6.57 -12.41
C GLY A 67 -15.04 7.60 -12.38
N TRP A 68 -16.23 7.17 -12.76
CA TRP A 68 -17.44 7.97 -12.66
C TRP A 68 -18.42 7.28 -11.73
N GLY A 69 -18.90 7.97 -10.71
CA GLY A 69 -19.87 7.47 -9.74
C GLY A 69 -21.06 8.40 -9.61
N GLN A 70 -22.00 8.05 -8.74
CA GLN A 70 -23.19 8.87 -8.46
C GLN A 70 -22.84 10.27 -7.94
N THR A 71 -21.71 10.41 -7.26
CA THR A 71 -21.21 11.66 -6.67
C THR A 71 -20.19 12.38 -7.56
N GLY A 72 -20.07 12.01 -8.84
CA GLY A 72 -19.19 12.64 -9.81
C GLY A 72 -17.94 11.83 -10.16
N VAL A 73 -16.88 12.52 -10.57
CA VAL A 73 -15.62 11.91 -10.99
C VAL A 73 -14.78 11.51 -9.78
N ILE A 74 -14.33 10.29 -9.77
CA ILE A 74 -13.39 9.75 -8.77
C ILE A 74 -12.01 9.68 -9.40
N GLY A 75 -11.06 10.38 -8.84
CA GLY A 75 -9.65 10.35 -9.24
C GLY A 75 -8.80 9.66 -8.20
N ARG A 76 -7.90 8.78 -8.64
CA ARG A 76 -6.89 8.16 -7.79
C ARG A 76 -5.51 8.25 -8.43
N VAL A 77 -4.52 8.60 -7.64
CA VAL A 77 -3.11 8.62 -8.02
C VAL A 77 -2.33 7.82 -6.97
N GLY A 78 -1.50 6.91 -7.43
CA GLY A 78 -0.63 6.11 -6.58
C GLY A 78 0.80 6.08 -7.12
N LEU A 79 1.76 6.15 -6.22
CA LEU A 79 3.18 5.94 -6.50
C LEU A 79 3.68 4.83 -5.57
N LYS A 80 4.25 3.78 -6.14
CA LYS A 80 4.87 2.68 -5.39
C LYS A 80 6.29 2.46 -5.86
N LEU A 81 7.24 2.72 -4.98
CA LEU A 81 8.67 2.53 -5.19
C LEU A 81 9.09 1.25 -4.48
N ASN A 82 9.52 0.24 -5.24
CA ASN A 82 9.82 -1.10 -4.70
C ASN A 82 11.28 -1.32 -4.32
N ASN A 83 12.17 -0.42 -4.71
CA ASN A 83 13.59 -0.49 -4.38
C ASN A 83 14.07 0.82 -3.74
N PHE A 84 13.25 1.41 -2.91
CA PHE A 84 13.57 2.66 -2.22
C PHE A 84 14.68 2.44 -1.19
N SER A 85 15.42 3.51 -0.87
CA SER A 85 16.43 3.51 0.18
C SER A 85 16.36 4.81 0.98
N ILE A 86 15.85 4.73 2.20
CA ILE A 86 15.82 5.87 3.10
C ILE A 86 17.23 6.36 3.48
N ARG A 87 18.20 5.43 3.55
CA ARG A 87 19.59 5.75 3.84
C ARG A 87 20.22 6.59 2.73
N ASN A 88 19.91 6.27 1.48
CA ASN A 88 20.44 7.00 0.33
C ASN A 88 19.78 8.36 0.13
N LEU A 89 18.58 8.58 0.68
CA LEU A 89 17.91 9.88 0.68
C LEU A 89 18.73 10.96 1.42
N PHE A 90 19.43 10.55 2.48
CA PHE A 90 20.24 11.48 3.29
C PHE A 90 21.74 11.46 2.95
N ASN A 91 22.17 10.58 2.04
CA ASN A 91 23.59 10.44 1.69
C ASN A 91 23.88 11.11 0.35
N LYS A 92 24.46 12.30 0.39
CA LYS A 92 24.80 13.12 -0.78
C LYS A 92 25.91 12.54 -1.68
N ASN A 93 26.67 11.55 -1.20
CA ASN A 93 27.89 11.06 -1.87
C ASN A 93 27.68 9.78 -2.69
N LYS A 94 26.46 9.24 -2.79
CA LYS A 94 26.21 8.08 -3.65
C LYS A 94 25.70 8.52 -5.01
N GLU A 95 26.25 7.92 -6.05
CA GLU A 95 25.79 8.06 -7.42
C GLU A 95 24.32 7.58 -7.51
N HIS A 96 23.41 8.52 -7.51
CA HIS A 96 21.99 8.23 -7.73
C HIS A 96 21.77 8.07 -9.24
N ARG A 97 21.37 6.89 -9.68
CA ARG A 97 20.78 6.72 -11.01
C ARG A 97 19.33 7.25 -10.96
N GLY A 98 19.14 8.53 -11.26
CA GLY A 98 17.82 9.16 -11.30
C GLY A 98 17.50 10.02 -10.08
N ILE A 99 16.25 10.52 -10.03
CA ILE A 99 15.77 11.46 -9.00
C ILE A 99 15.48 10.76 -7.68
N MET A 100 15.19 9.46 -7.72
CA MET A 100 14.76 8.69 -6.53
C MET A 100 15.90 7.87 -5.95
N PRO A 101 16.09 7.90 -4.61
CA PRO A 101 17.10 7.09 -3.94
C PRO A 101 16.69 5.61 -3.93
N ILE A 102 17.49 4.77 -4.57
CA ILE A 102 17.27 3.33 -4.71
C ILE A 102 18.41 2.52 -4.12
N GLY A 103 18.18 1.24 -3.81
CA GLY A 103 19.24 0.28 -3.55
C GLY A 103 19.12 -0.61 -2.30
N ASP A 104 18.21 -0.32 -1.36
CA ASP A 104 18.06 -1.13 -0.12
C ASP A 104 16.87 -2.11 -0.18
N GLY A 105 16.08 -2.12 -1.25
CA GLY A 105 14.93 -3.00 -1.41
C GLY A 105 13.78 -2.67 -0.46
N GLU A 106 13.70 -1.42 -0.03
CA GLU A 106 12.61 -0.91 0.78
C GLU A 106 11.43 -0.51 -0.13
N VAL A 107 10.22 -0.56 0.39
CA VAL A 107 9.01 -0.18 -0.36
C VAL A 107 8.44 1.08 0.23
N LEU A 108 8.29 2.10 -0.60
CA LEU A 108 7.57 3.33 -0.27
C LEU A 108 6.34 3.43 -1.17
N SER A 109 5.16 3.58 -0.56
CA SER A 109 3.92 3.80 -1.30
C SER A 109 3.26 5.08 -0.83
N ILE A 110 2.85 5.90 -1.79
CA ILE A 110 2.12 7.16 -1.57
C ILE A 110 0.87 7.10 -2.44
N GLY A 111 -0.29 7.35 -1.87
CA GLY A 111 -1.54 7.36 -2.60
C GLY A 111 -2.40 8.54 -2.22
N ALA A 112 -3.12 9.05 -3.20
CA ALA A 112 -4.15 10.06 -3.03
C ALA A 112 -5.37 9.67 -3.84
N GLN A 113 -6.54 9.81 -3.24
CA GLN A 113 -7.82 9.59 -3.90
C GLN A 113 -8.77 10.72 -3.56
N THR A 114 -9.47 11.21 -4.56
CA THR A 114 -10.47 12.25 -4.37
C THR A 114 -11.72 11.97 -5.19
N ASN A 115 -12.84 12.32 -4.62
CA ASN A 115 -14.12 12.44 -5.31
C ASN A 115 -14.63 13.87 -5.12
N GLY A 116 -13.86 14.83 -5.65
CA GLY A 116 -14.15 16.24 -5.50
C GLY A 116 -14.26 16.65 -4.03
N THR A 117 -15.43 17.19 -3.67
CA THR A 117 -15.71 17.70 -2.32
C THR A 117 -16.21 16.63 -1.34
N TYR A 118 -16.70 15.49 -1.84
CA TYR A 118 -17.36 14.48 -1.00
C TYR A 118 -16.39 13.57 -0.26
N TYR A 119 -15.30 13.20 -0.93
CA TYR A 119 -14.34 12.27 -0.36
C TYR A 119 -12.93 12.64 -0.77
N GLN A 120 -12.03 12.62 0.20
CA GLN A 120 -10.60 12.80 -0.01
C GLN A 120 -9.86 11.82 0.90
N SER A 121 -8.86 11.14 0.38
CA SER A 121 -7.99 10.29 1.17
C SER A 121 -6.55 10.38 0.72
N TYR A 122 -5.65 10.32 1.68
CA TYR A 122 -4.22 10.32 1.47
C TYR A 122 -3.61 9.21 2.32
N ASN A 123 -2.73 8.44 1.73
CA ASN A 123 -2.03 7.39 2.44
C ASN A 123 -0.56 7.38 2.08
N VAL A 124 0.26 7.13 3.08
CA VAL A 124 1.70 6.91 2.94
C VAL A 124 2.05 5.66 3.71
N SER A 125 2.81 4.76 3.10
CA SER A 125 3.33 3.58 3.77
C SER A 125 4.76 3.31 3.37
N TYR A 126 5.54 2.88 4.34
CA TYR A 126 6.93 2.47 4.18
C TYR A 126 7.10 1.09 4.79
N SER A 127 7.83 0.22 4.10
CA SER A 127 8.16 -1.10 4.62
C SER A 127 9.58 -1.51 4.22
N THR A 128 10.24 -2.22 5.13
CA THR A 128 11.55 -2.82 4.92
C THR A 128 11.59 -4.24 5.46
N ASN A 129 12.30 -5.13 4.78
CA ASN A 129 12.50 -6.51 5.22
C ASN A 129 13.78 -6.68 6.07
N TRP A 130 14.59 -5.65 6.16
CA TRP A 130 15.88 -5.66 6.83
C TRP A 130 16.05 -4.53 7.83
N PHE A 131 15.10 -4.37 8.72
CA PHE A 131 15.16 -3.35 9.75
C PHE A 131 16.42 -3.50 10.61
N GLY A 132 17.24 -2.44 10.68
CA GLY A 132 18.53 -2.46 11.34
C GLY A 132 19.67 -3.12 10.55
N GLY A 133 19.40 -3.66 9.35
CA GLY A 133 20.42 -4.09 8.37
C GLY A 133 21.15 -5.39 8.66
N LYS A 134 21.03 -5.97 9.87
CA LYS A 134 21.79 -7.15 10.30
C LYS A 134 21.00 -8.45 10.29
N ARG A 135 19.70 -8.40 10.47
CA ARG A 135 18.82 -9.58 10.56
C ARG A 135 17.57 -9.37 9.69
N PRO A 136 16.99 -10.44 9.14
CA PRO A 136 15.74 -10.35 8.37
C PRO A 136 14.58 -10.08 9.34
N VAL A 137 14.37 -8.80 9.65
CA VAL A 137 13.26 -8.29 10.45
C VAL A 137 12.48 -7.36 9.57
N GLN A 138 11.23 -7.72 9.33
CA GLN A 138 10.30 -6.88 8.60
C GLN A 138 9.80 -5.77 9.52
N PHE A 139 9.80 -4.56 9.02
CA PHE A 139 9.20 -3.40 9.68
C PHE A 139 8.37 -2.63 8.67
N SER A 140 7.20 -2.20 9.09
CA SER A 140 6.33 -1.35 8.29
C SER A 140 5.70 -0.25 9.13
N VAL A 141 5.58 0.92 8.53
CA VAL A 141 4.85 2.05 9.09
C VAL A 141 3.94 2.61 8.02
N GLY A 142 2.71 2.91 8.42
CA GLY A 142 1.72 3.52 7.54
C GLY A 142 1.00 4.66 8.26
N ALA A 143 0.65 5.67 7.51
CA ALA A 143 -0.22 6.74 7.95
C ALA A 143 -1.27 7.01 6.87
N TYR A 144 -2.49 7.26 7.28
CA TYR A 144 -3.55 7.65 6.37
C TYR A 144 -4.43 8.72 6.97
N TYR A 145 -4.98 9.53 6.09
CA TYR A 145 -5.98 10.53 6.38
C TYR A 145 -7.12 10.37 5.38
N SER A 146 -8.34 10.41 5.85
CA SER A 146 -9.50 10.51 4.98
C SER A 146 -10.50 11.50 5.53
N LYS A 147 -11.17 12.20 4.62
CA LYS A 147 -12.30 13.09 4.91
C LYS A 147 -13.46 12.68 4.02
N SER A 148 -14.59 12.39 4.63
CA SER A 148 -15.86 12.13 3.93
C SER A 148 -16.89 13.14 4.40
N THR A 149 -17.49 13.83 3.45
CA THR A 149 -18.55 14.83 3.72
C THR A 149 -19.90 14.18 3.49
N ASP A 150 -20.89 14.53 4.28
CA ASP A 150 -22.23 13.98 4.14
C ASP A 150 -22.89 14.48 2.84
N VAL A 151 -23.58 13.56 2.20
CA VAL A 151 -24.54 13.88 1.15
C VAL A 151 -25.88 13.96 1.84
N SER A 152 -26.50 15.12 1.84
CA SER A 152 -27.78 15.37 2.50
C SER A 152 -28.79 14.26 2.19
N SER A 153 -29.55 13.83 3.19
CA SER A 153 -30.65 12.86 3.04
C SER A 153 -31.65 13.25 1.96
N ASN A 154 -31.80 14.55 1.70
CA ASN A 154 -32.64 15.07 0.63
C ASN A 154 -32.17 14.65 -0.77
N TYR A 155 -30.87 14.45 -0.96
CA TYR A 155 -30.33 13.93 -2.21
C TYR A 155 -30.84 12.51 -2.51
N TYR A 156 -30.78 11.62 -1.56
CA TYR A 156 -31.27 10.25 -1.74
C TYR A 156 -32.78 10.22 -1.95
N ASN A 157 -33.53 11.03 -1.18
CA ASN A 157 -34.98 11.11 -1.33
C ASN A 157 -35.38 11.73 -2.67
N SER A 158 -34.72 12.80 -3.12
CA SER A 158 -35.01 13.42 -4.40
C SER A 158 -34.62 12.57 -5.59
N ALA A 159 -33.46 11.91 -5.55
CA ALA A 159 -32.99 10.98 -6.58
C ALA A 159 -33.94 9.77 -6.71
N TYR A 160 -34.39 9.22 -5.57
CA TYR A 160 -35.33 8.11 -5.53
C TYR A 160 -36.71 8.54 -6.07
N MET A 161 -37.22 9.68 -5.62
CA MET A 161 -38.50 10.20 -6.06
C MET A 161 -38.49 10.61 -7.55
N ASN A 162 -37.41 11.22 -8.04
CA ASN A 162 -37.28 11.55 -9.46
C ASN A 162 -37.24 10.29 -10.34
N ASN A 163 -36.51 9.23 -9.93
CA ASN A 163 -36.55 7.96 -10.64
C ASN A 163 -37.93 7.32 -10.61
N TYR A 164 -38.60 7.35 -9.47
CA TYR A 164 -39.92 6.78 -9.32
C TYR A 164 -40.94 7.56 -10.18
N MET A 165 -40.92 8.89 -10.17
CA MET A 165 -41.82 9.75 -10.95
C MET A 165 -41.56 9.65 -12.46
N SER A 166 -40.29 9.54 -12.89
CA SER A 166 -39.97 9.35 -14.31
C SER A 166 -40.46 7.99 -14.83
N TYR A 167 -40.43 6.96 -13.98
CA TYR A 167 -40.94 5.64 -14.32
C TYR A 167 -42.46 5.58 -14.41
N MET A 168 -43.15 6.29 -13.52
CA MET A 168 -44.60 6.25 -13.44
C MET A 168 -45.30 7.21 -14.43
N TYR A 169 -44.71 8.33 -14.77
CA TYR A 169 -45.35 9.37 -15.54
C TYR A 169 -44.68 9.71 -16.88
N GLY A 170 -43.57 9.02 -17.22
CA GLY A 170 -42.89 9.21 -18.52
C GLY A 170 -42.38 10.65 -18.75
N TYR A 171 -42.36 11.47 -17.75
CA TYR A 171 -41.83 12.83 -17.82
C TYR A 171 -40.34 12.80 -17.67
N GLY A 172 -39.62 13.02 -18.76
CA GLY A 172 -38.20 13.39 -18.71
C GLY A 172 -38.04 14.76 -18.06
N SER A 173 -38.18 14.83 -16.74
CA SER A 173 -37.84 16.03 -16.02
C SER A 173 -36.31 16.14 -15.99
N SER A 174 -35.78 16.95 -16.90
CA SER A 174 -34.40 17.47 -16.82
C SER A 174 -34.32 18.45 -15.63
N TYR A 175 -34.53 17.95 -14.42
CA TYR A 175 -34.03 18.62 -13.25
C TYR A 175 -32.56 18.29 -13.19
N TYR A 176 -31.73 19.15 -13.74
CA TYR A 176 -30.38 19.35 -13.29
C TYR A 176 -30.48 19.77 -11.81
N ASN A 177 -30.59 18.80 -10.94
CA ASN A 177 -30.45 19.03 -9.53
C ASN A 177 -29.01 19.50 -9.35
N ASN A 178 -28.82 20.75 -9.05
CA ASN A 178 -27.57 21.33 -8.67
C ASN A 178 -27.07 20.51 -7.49
N TYR A 179 -26.09 19.63 -7.72
CA TYR A 179 -25.40 18.85 -6.67
C TYR A 179 -24.88 19.76 -5.55
N GLU A 180 -24.61 21.03 -5.85
CA GLU A 180 -24.21 22.06 -4.90
C GLU A 180 -25.22 22.29 -3.76
N ASN A 181 -26.52 22.05 -3.97
CA ASN A 181 -27.55 22.24 -2.94
C ASN A 181 -27.59 21.10 -1.90
N TYR A 182 -26.90 19.99 -2.14
CA TYR A 182 -26.91 18.81 -1.25
C TYR A 182 -25.60 18.63 -0.49
N TYR A 183 -24.61 19.43 -0.81
CA TYR A 183 -23.33 19.43 -0.14
C TYR A 183 -23.38 20.34 1.08
N ASP A 184 -23.18 19.76 2.26
CA ASP A 184 -23.04 20.51 3.51
C ASP A 184 -21.58 20.45 3.97
N PRO A 185 -20.79 21.52 3.79
CA PRO A 185 -19.39 21.55 4.15
C PRO A 185 -19.15 21.43 5.67
N ASP A 186 -20.18 21.70 6.46
CA ASP A 186 -20.12 21.63 7.91
C ASP A 186 -20.35 20.23 8.48
N LYS A 187 -20.80 19.28 7.62
CA LYS A 187 -21.00 17.88 7.99
C LYS A 187 -19.91 17.02 7.40
N TYR A 188 -18.99 16.55 8.22
CA TYR A 188 -17.93 15.66 7.77
C TYR A 188 -17.46 14.68 8.83
N ILE A 189 -16.95 13.56 8.36
CA ILE A 189 -16.16 12.62 9.15
C ILE A 189 -14.72 12.68 8.65
N GLN A 190 -13.80 12.91 9.56
CA GLN A 190 -12.37 12.79 9.30
C GLN A 190 -11.85 11.57 10.04
N MET A 191 -10.98 10.84 9.39
CA MET A 191 -10.32 9.68 9.95
C MET A 191 -8.82 9.83 9.76
N VAL A 192 -8.08 9.78 10.87
CA VAL A 192 -6.63 9.75 10.88
C VAL A 192 -6.20 8.43 11.48
N GLY A 193 -5.31 7.73 10.82
CA GLY A 193 -4.80 6.48 11.32
C GLY A 193 -3.31 6.32 11.10
N VAL A 194 -2.69 5.61 12.04
CA VAL A 194 -1.28 5.21 11.98
C VAL A 194 -1.20 3.72 12.27
N SER A 195 -0.39 3.02 11.51
CA SER A 195 -0.13 1.59 11.69
C SER A 195 1.36 1.32 11.78
N LEU A 196 1.73 0.42 12.67
CA LEU A 196 3.09 -0.07 12.85
C LEU A 196 3.05 -1.59 12.73
N GLY A 197 3.87 -2.15 11.86
CA GLY A 197 4.02 -3.59 11.69
C GLY A 197 5.45 -4.02 11.98
N TRP A 198 5.58 -5.12 12.66
CA TRP A 198 6.86 -5.76 12.93
C TRP A 198 6.73 -7.25 12.67
N GLY A 199 7.71 -7.83 11.97
CA GLY A 199 7.72 -9.24 11.63
C GLY A 199 9.11 -9.83 11.71
N LYS A 200 9.21 -11.08 12.17
CA LYS A 200 10.46 -11.80 12.25
C LYS A 200 10.28 -13.26 11.88
N ARG A 201 11.16 -13.76 11.03
CA ARG A 201 11.26 -15.20 10.76
C ARG A 201 11.86 -15.89 11.98
N LEU A 202 11.17 -16.92 12.48
CA LEU A 202 11.61 -17.70 13.63
C LEU A 202 12.71 -18.69 13.19
N ARG A 203 13.51 -19.14 14.14
CA ARG A 203 14.49 -20.19 13.93
C ARG A 203 14.06 -21.53 14.50
N TRP A 204 13.06 -21.50 15.35
CA TRP A 204 12.48 -22.66 15.99
C TRP A 204 10.95 -22.58 15.87
N PRO A 205 10.25 -23.66 15.52
CA PRO A 205 10.75 -25.02 15.24
C PRO A 205 11.54 -25.12 13.92
N ASP A 206 11.28 -24.27 12.94
CA ASP A 206 12.03 -24.16 11.70
C ASP A 206 11.95 -22.73 11.11
N ASP A 207 12.61 -22.49 9.97
CA ASP A 207 12.69 -21.17 9.33
C ASP A 207 11.49 -20.83 8.42
N TYR A 208 10.45 -21.67 8.37
CA TYR A 208 9.21 -21.39 7.65
C TYR A 208 8.20 -20.58 8.49
N PHE A 209 8.33 -20.58 9.81
CA PHE A 209 7.47 -19.81 10.69
C PHE A 209 7.89 -18.35 10.76
N THR A 210 6.89 -17.45 10.62
CA THR A 210 7.06 -16.02 10.81
C THR A 210 6.13 -15.52 11.91
N LEU A 211 6.68 -14.75 12.84
CA LEU A 211 5.92 -14.02 13.84
C LEU A 211 5.71 -12.59 13.33
N SER A 212 4.46 -12.15 13.22
CA SER A 212 4.12 -10.79 12.86
C SER A 212 3.20 -10.16 13.89
N ILE A 213 3.49 -8.92 14.25
CA ILE A 213 2.70 -8.09 15.17
C ILE A 213 2.36 -6.80 14.44
N GLN A 214 1.11 -6.41 14.47
CA GLN A 214 0.66 -5.16 13.92
C GLN A 214 -0.12 -4.37 14.97
N LEU A 215 0.26 -3.11 15.14
CA LEU A 215 -0.43 -2.14 15.97
C LEU A 215 -1.04 -1.09 15.06
N ALA A 216 -2.31 -0.77 15.28
CA ALA A 216 -2.99 0.28 14.54
C ALA A 216 -3.74 1.19 15.51
N TYR A 217 -3.61 2.47 15.30
CA TYR A 217 -4.37 3.50 16.00
C TYR A 217 -5.19 4.29 14.98
N GLN A 218 -6.47 4.48 15.27
CA GLN A 218 -7.39 5.21 14.42
C GLN A 218 -8.17 6.21 15.27
N ARG A 219 -8.26 7.44 14.79
CA ARG A 219 -9.06 8.49 15.41
C ARG A 219 -10.11 8.98 14.40
N TYR A 220 -11.34 8.96 14.84
CA TYR A 220 -12.47 9.51 14.10
C TYR A 220 -12.83 10.86 14.69
N MET A 221 -13.01 11.85 13.84
CA MET A 221 -13.47 13.19 14.19
C MET A 221 -14.70 13.48 13.35
N MET A 222 -15.82 13.71 14.00
CA MET A 222 -17.11 13.96 13.34
C MET A 222 -17.57 15.36 13.72
N LYS A 223 -18.11 16.09 12.74
CA LYS A 223 -18.72 17.38 12.93
C LYS A 223 -20.12 17.36 12.33
N ASN A 224 -21.13 17.70 13.14
CA ASN A 224 -22.54 17.80 12.76
C ASN A 224 -23.10 16.55 12.02
N TRP A 225 -22.51 15.37 12.28
CA TRP A 225 -22.92 14.13 11.64
C TRP A 225 -24.02 13.45 12.46
N SER A 226 -25.20 13.28 11.86
CA SER A 226 -26.26 12.48 12.46
C SER A 226 -26.08 11.01 12.11
N TYR A 227 -25.58 10.20 13.04
CA TYR A 227 -25.42 8.77 12.84
C TYR A 227 -26.68 8.04 13.31
N MET A 228 -27.38 7.37 12.40
CA MET A 228 -28.50 6.50 12.71
C MET A 228 -27.95 5.09 12.98
N LEU A 229 -27.77 4.76 14.26
CA LEU A 229 -27.46 3.40 14.67
C LEU A 229 -28.75 2.58 14.64
N MET A 230 -28.89 1.73 13.65
CA MET A 230 -29.92 0.68 13.65
C MET A 230 -29.46 -0.47 14.52
N THR A 231 -29.80 -0.44 15.81
CA THR A 231 -29.74 -1.60 16.68
C THR A 231 -31.16 -2.12 16.90
N ASN A 232 -31.44 -3.32 16.43
CA ASN A 232 -32.69 -4.06 16.70
C ASN A 232 -33.99 -3.31 16.39
N GLY A 233 -34.06 -2.59 15.26
CA GLY A 233 -35.29 -1.95 14.81
C GLY A 233 -35.65 -0.63 15.50
N ASN A 234 -34.85 -0.16 16.46
CA ASN A 234 -35.01 1.16 17.06
C ASN A 234 -33.90 2.09 16.57
N ALA A 235 -34.32 3.15 15.89
CA ALA A 235 -33.42 4.22 15.46
C ALA A 235 -33.15 5.17 16.65
N ASN A 236 -31.96 5.11 17.23
CA ASN A 236 -31.50 6.10 18.18
C ASN A 236 -30.66 7.15 17.45
N ASN A 237 -31.12 8.39 17.41
CA ASN A 237 -30.35 9.52 16.93
C ASN A 237 -29.32 9.92 18.01
N LEU A 238 -28.04 9.65 17.74
CA LEU A 238 -26.93 10.15 18.54
C LEU A 238 -26.39 11.42 17.84
N ASN A 239 -26.67 12.58 18.39
CA ASN A 239 -25.98 13.82 18.04
C ASN A 239 -24.65 13.85 18.78
N LEU A 240 -23.56 13.66 18.05
CA LEU A 240 -22.20 13.83 18.56
C LEU A 240 -21.70 15.21 18.15
N THR A 241 -21.59 16.10 19.12
CA THR A 241 -20.98 17.44 19.00
C THR A 241 -19.47 17.38 19.09
#